data_b67b6f5f02fb764d1782a5f23b968a85
#
_entry.id   b67b6f5f02fb764d1782a5f23b968a85
#
_cell.length_a   1.000
_cell.length_b   1.000
_cell.length_c   1.000
_cell.angle_alpha   90.00
_cell.angle_beta   90.00
_cell.angle_gamma   90.00
#
_symmetry.space_group_name_H-M   'P 1'
#
loop_
_entity.id
_entity.type
_entity.pdbx_description
1 polymer ?
#
loop_
_entity_poly.entity_id
_entity_poly.type
_entity_poly.pdbx_seq_one_letter_code
_entity_poly.pdbx_strand_id
1 'polypeptide(L)'
;MKKQHFKFTALCMLGLGMSQMALAETAQRQTLPSFQAKDIPAMCNAKIADVKKQLKTFENKPLKNETAAAPVLAEWDRIFASFEDFYGPIGLYSNVDPDEALRKAAEDCEIKISQFQTDVYQNPKLYQQIKKIKIADPIEAKFREDILEGFEKTGIQLSADKQARLKAIFDELAKIEQEYARNVRDNPEKLEFSPDELKGLPQSYIDGLKKNDKGNYLLGFEYPDYRPFMELADNDDARKRYQIAFTRR
;
A
#
# COMPACT_ATOMS: atom_id res chain seq x y z
N MET A 1 27.16 -76.86 43.94
CA MET A 1 26.31 -76.26 42.94
C MET A 1 25.53 -75.11 43.59
N LYS A 2 25.99 -73.82 43.36
CA LYS A 2 25.44 -72.63 43.98
C LYS A 2 24.41 -72.04 43.08
N LYS A 3 23.17 -71.90 43.57
CA LYS A 3 22.08 -71.13 42.92
C LYS A 3 22.29 -69.65 43.20
N GLN A 4 22.52 -68.87 42.20
CA GLN A 4 22.49 -67.39 42.29
C GLN A 4 21.05 -66.90 41.99
N HIS A 5 20.47 -66.26 42.98
CA HIS A 5 19.22 -65.51 42.82
C HIS A 5 19.48 -64.12 42.25
N PHE A 6 18.97 -63.88 41.04
CA PHE A 6 18.99 -62.56 40.42
C PHE A 6 17.78 -61.76 40.90
N LYS A 7 18.03 -60.74 41.70
CA LYS A 7 16.97 -59.82 42.11
C LYS A 7 16.79 -58.76 41.03
N PHE A 8 15.61 -58.79 40.39
CA PHE A 8 15.18 -57.78 39.46
C PHE A 8 14.67 -56.55 40.25
N THR A 9 15.42 -55.45 40.27
CA THR A 9 14.98 -54.18 40.84
C THR A 9 14.31 -53.40 39.71
N ALA A 10 13.00 -53.29 39.77
CA ALA A 10 12.20 -52.47 38.87
C ALA A 10 12.46 -50.98 39.20
N LEU A 11 13.18 -50.28 38.35
CA LEU A 11 13.37 -48.83 38.42
C LEU A 11 12.20 -48.18 37.68
N CYS A 12 11.22 -47.68 38.43
CA CYS A 12 10.17 -46.80 37.91
C CYS A 12 10.78 -45.49 37.47
N MET A 13 11.02 -45.33 36.16
CA MET A 13 11.28 -44.01 35.57
C MET A 13 9.94 -43.29 35.46
N LEU A 14 9.68 -42.36 36.39
CA LEU A 14 8.69 -41.29 36.20
C LEU A 14 9.20 -40.38 35.10
N GLY A 15 8.68 -40.61 33.91
CA GLY A 15 8.82 -39.67 32.80
C GLY A 15 8.05 -38.39 33.09
N LEU A 16 8.75 -37.35 33.55
CA LEU A 16 8.21 -36.00 33.49
C LEU A 16 8.03 -35.62 32.01
N GLY A 17 6.80 -35.79 31.56
CA GLY A 17 6.36 -35.20 30.31
C GLY A 17 6.40 -33.67 30.46
N MET A 18 7.50 -33.04 30.07
CA MET A 18 7.51 -31.64 29.78
C MET A 18 6.61 -31.43 28.55
N SER A 19 5.35 -31.11 28.80
CA SER A 19 4.51 -30.47 27.80
C SER A 19 5.20 -29.18 27.40
N GLN A 20 5.89 -29.21 26.28
CA GLN A 20 6.25 -27.98 25.56
C GLN A 20 4.91 -27.36 25.16
N MET A 21 4.37 -26.49 26.01
CA MET A 21 3.44 -25.46 25.58
C MET A 21 4.22 -24.65 24.55
N ALA A 22 3.97 -24.95 23.27
CA ALA A 22 4.29 -24.01 22.22
C ALA A 22 3.57 -22.72 22.62
N LEU A 23 4.35 -21.74 23.11
CA LEU A 23 3.92 -20.37 23.17
C LEU A 23 3.54 -20.02 21.72
N ALA A 24 2.24 -20.08 21.43
CA ALA A 24 1.72 -19.44 20.24
C ALA A 24 2.13 -17.97 20.42
N GLU A 25 3.19 -17.59 19.72
CA GLU A 25 3.56 -16.20 19.54
C GLU A 25 2.28 -15.57 18.98
N THR A 26 1.53 -14.89 19.84
CA THR A 26 0.37 -14.11 19.42
C THR A 26 0.95 -13.09 18.46
N ALA A 27 0.79 -13.35 17.17
CA ALA A 27 1.14 -12.41 16.13
C ALA A 27 0.48 -11.08 16.52
N GLN A 28 1.31 -10.18 17.03
CA GLN A 28 0.84 -8.89 17.47
C GLN A 28 0.27 -8.22 16.22
N ARG A 29 -1.06 -8.09 16.16
CA ARG A 29 -1.70 -7.41 15.03
C ARG A 29 -1.03 -6.06 14.91
N GLN A 30 -0.31 -5.85 13.83
CA GLN A 30 0.22 -4.53 13.52
C GLN A 30 -0.98 -3.59 13.39
N THR A 31 -1.08 -2.67 14.33
CA THR A 31 -2.09 -1.61 14.25
C THR A 31 -1.55 -0.52 13.33
N LEU A 32 -2.42 0.01 12.48
CA LEU A 32 -2.08 1.18 11.69
C LEU A 32 -1.67 2.33 12.62
N PRO A 33 -0.61 3.08 12.29
CA PRO A 33 -0.24 4.26 13.07
C PRO A 33 -1.37 5.29 13.02
N SER A 34 -1.69 5.92 14.12
CA SER A 34 -2.66 7.01 14.18
C SER A 34 -1.95 8.34 13.88
N PHE A 35 -2.46 9.10 12.93
CA PHE A 35 -1.95 10.41 12.56
C PHE A 35 -2.94 11.51 12.94
N GLN A 36 -2.41 12.72 13.15
CA GLN A 36 -3.21 13.94 13.20
C GLN A 36 -2.87 14.80 11.98
N ALA A 37 -3.86 15.40 11.37
CA ALA A 37 -3.69 16.21 10.16
C ALA A 37 -2.53 17.23 10.25
N LYS A 38 -2.44 17.93 11.39
CA LYS A 38 -1.39 18.95 11.64
C LYS A 38 0.04 18.41 11.65
N ASP A 39 0.22 17.11 11.96
CA ASP A 39 1.56 16.51 12.15
C ASP A 39 2.10 15.90 10.85
N ILE A 40 1.21 15.50 9.94
CA ILE A 40 1.59 14.85 8.67
C ILE A 40 2.62 15.64 7.86
N PRO A 41 2.50 16.98 7.66
CA PRO A 41 3.47 17.72 6.86
C PRO A 41 4.90 17.65 7.42
N ALA A 42 5.05 17.72 8.74
CA ALA A 42 6.36 17.62 9.40
C ALA A 42 6.92 16.20 9.32
N MET A 43 6.10 15.18 9.58
CA MET A 43 6.47 13.77 9.50
C MET A 43 6.88 13.39 8.06
N CYS A 44 6.12 13.83 7.06
CA CYS A 44 6.41 13.62 5.65
C CYS A 44 7.79 14.18 5.27
N ASN A 45 8.04 15.44 5.60
CA ASN A 45 9.32 16.09 5.32
C ASN A 45 10.48 15.39 6.05
N ALA A 46 10.28 15.00 7.31
CA ALA A 46 11.30 14.29 8.10
C ALA A 46 11.62 12.92 7.51
N LYS A 47 10.60 12.14 7.10
CA LYS A 47 10.80 10.83 6.48
C LYS A 47 11.53 10.93 5.15
N ILE A 48 11.13 11.85 4.27
CA ILE A 48 11.82 12.10 3.00
C ILE A 48 13.27 12.51 3.25
N ALA A 49 13.54 13.38 4.22
CA ALA A 49 14.90 13.80 4.56
C ALA A 49 15.77 12.65 5.07
N ASP A 50 15.20 11.78 5.91
CA ASP A 50 15.87 10.58 6.42
C ASP A 50 16.24 9.62 5.29
N VAL A 51 15.29 9.30 4.41
CA VAL A 51 15.54 8.42 3.27
C VAL A 51 16.56 9.04 2.31
N LYS A 52 16.49 10.35 2.04
CA LYS A 52 17.52 11.06 1.27
C LYS A 52 18.92 10.89 1.86
N LYS A 53 19.04 11.00 3.19
CA LYS A 53 20.32 10.81 3.88
C LYS A 53 20.83 9.37 3.74
N GLN A 54 19.97 8.37 3.90
CA GLN A 54 20.33 6.96 3.74
C GLN A 54 20.76 6.66 2.30
N LEU A 55 20.01 7.13 1.29
CA LEU A 55 20.35 6.98 -0.12
C LEU A 55 21.67 7.70 -0.46
N LYS A 56 21.94 8.86 0.15
CA LYS A 56 23.22 9.56 -0.01
C LYS A 56 24.40 8.75 0.53
N THR A 57 24.22 8.04 1.65
CA THR A 57 25.21 7.12 2.17
C THR A 57 25.40 5.92 1.24
N PHE A 58 24.29 5.35 0.75
CA PHE A 58 24.30 4.23 -0.18
C PHE A 58 25.02 4.57 -1.50
N GLU A 59 24.75 5.72 -2.12
CA GLU A 59 25.35 6.11 -3.39
C GLU A 59 26.88 6.31 -3.31
N ASN A 60 27.39 6.68 -2.13
CA ASN A 60 28.82 6.92 -1.89
C ASN A 60 29.57 5.72 -1.32
N LYS A 61 28.88 4.60 -1.08
CA LYS A 61 29.47 3.38 -0.51
C LYS A 61 30.44 2.76 -1.53
N PRO A 62 31.70 2.52 -1.17
CA PRO A 62 32.64 1.86 -2.06
C PRO A 62 32.22 0.40 -2.29
N LEU A 63 31.85 0.05 -3.52
CA LEU A 63 31.66 -1.33 -3.93
C LEU A 63 33.00 -1.89 -4.40
N LYS A 64 33.58 -2.78 -3.62
CA LYS A 64 34.72 -3.58 -4.04
C LYS A 64 34.25 -4.56 -5.11
N ASN A 65 35.12 -4.93 -6.05
CA ASN A 65 34.79 -5.82 -7.17
C ASN A 65 34.23 -7.20 -6.73
N GLU A 66 34.41 -7.56 -5.47
CA GLU A 66 33.98 -8.83 -4.87
C GLU A 66 32.87 -8.65 -3.82
N THR A 67 32.26 -7.46 -3.74
CA THR A 67 31.18 -7.24 -2.78
C THR A 67 30.01 -8.13 -3.12
N ALA A 68 29.65 -9.03 -2.18
CA ALA A 68 28.47 -9.86 -2.32
C ALA A 68 27.23 -8.99 -2.61
N ALA A 69 26.42 -9.40 -3.57
CA ALA A 69 25.22 -8.66 -3.97
C ALA A 69 24.20 -8.52 -2.83
N ALA A 70 23.97 -9.63 -2.12
CA ALA A 70 22.96 -9.73 -1.07
C ALA A 70 23.00 -8.59 -0.01
N PRO A 71 24.12 -8.24 0.61
CA PRO A 71 24.16 -7.15 1.60
C PRO A 71 23.83 -5.77 1.00
N VAL A 72 24.16 -5.53 -0.27
CA VAL A 72 23.92 -4.24 -0.93
C VAL A 72 22.46 -4.12 -1.33
N LEU A 73 21.89 -5.18 -1.92
CA LEU A 73 20.47 -5.22 -2.25
C LEU A 73 19.59 -5.20 -1.00
N ALA A 74 19.98 -5.92 0.06
CA ALA A 74 19.28 -5.88 1.34
C ALA A 74 19.33 -4.49 2.01
N GLU A 75 20.39 -3.70 1.79
CA GLU A 75 20.44 -2.31 2.26
C GLU A 75 19.46 -1.42 1.47
N TRP A 76 19.41 -1.57 0.15
CA TRP A 76 18.43 -0.90 -0.69
C TRP A 76 17.00 -1.26 -0.26
N ASP A 77 16.71 -2.55 -0.15
CA ASP A 77 15.40 -3.05 0.27
C ASP A 77 14.97 -2.48 1.63
N ARG A 78 15.85 -2.50 2.63
CA ARG A 78 15.56 -1.97 3.96
C ARG A 78 15.27 -0.47 3.97
N ILE A 79 15.96 0.31 3.11
CA ILE A 79 15.69 1.75 2.97
C ILE A 79 14.27 1.95 2.46
N PHE A 80 13.88 1.21 1.41
CA PHE A 80 12.55 1.34 0.82
C PHE A 80 11.46 0.68 1.67
N ALA A 81 11.69 -0.47 2.30
CA ALA A 81 10.76 -1.05 3.26
C ALA A 81 10.42 -0.07 4.40
N SER A 82 11.45 0.58 4.98
CA SER A 82 11.23 1.63 5.99
C SER A 82 10.47 2.84 5.45
N PHE A 83 10.58 3.13 4.16
CA PHE A 83 9.83 4.20 3.51
C PHE A 83 8.37 3.79 3.29
N GLU A 84 8.13 2.57 2.84
CA GLU A 84 6.80 1.99 2.64
C GLU A 84 6.01 1.86 3.95
N ASP A 85 6.66 1.51 5.06
CA ASP A 85 6.05 1.47 6.40
C ASP A 85 5.42 2.82 6.81
N PHE A 86 5.94 3.92 6.26
CA PHE A 86 5.36 5.26 6.45
C PHE A 86 4.36 5.60 5.35
N TYR A 87 4.72 5.33 4.10
CA TYR A 87 3.94 5.71 2.92
C TYR A 87 2.61 4.95 2.81
N GLY A 88 2.63 3.64 3.05
CA GLY A 88 1.43 2.80 2.96
C GLY A 88 0.26 3.31 3.82
N PRO A 89 0.47 3.58 5.13
CA PRO A 89 -0.56 4.22 5.95
C PRO A 89 -1.00 5.61 5.46
N ILE A 90 -0.09 6.45 4.96
CA ILE A 90 -0.44 7.77 4.40
C ILE A 90 -1.39 7.61 3.21
N GLY A 91 -1.04 6.71 2.26
CA GLY A 91 -1.89 6.41 1.10
C GLY A 91 -3.25 5.81 1.47
N LEU A 92 -3.34 5.03 2.55
CA LEU A 92 -4.61 4.55 3.04
C LEU A 92 -5.47 5.71 3.61
N TYR A 93 -4.89 6.52 4.49
CA TYR A 93 -5.62 7.62 5.14
C TYR A 93 -6.06 8.71 4.15
N SER A 94 -5.31 8.98 3.10
CA SER A 94 -5.72 9.93 2.05
C SER A 94 -7.03 9.51 1.37
N ASN A 95 -7.33 8.22 1.34
CA ASN A 95 -8.49 7.67 0.65
C ASN A 95 -9.70 7.38 1.55
N VAL A 96 -9.47 6.95 2.82
CA VAL A 96 -10.57 6.37 3.62
C VAL A 96 -10.81 7.05 4.98
N ASP A 97 -9.96 7.98 5.41
CA ASP A 97 -10.15 8.61 6.72
C ASP A 97 -11.42 9.49 6.73
N PRO A 98 -12.25 9.45 7.79
CA PRO A 98 -13.42 10.29 7.88
C PRO A 98 -13.07 11.80 8.04
N ASP A 99 -11.90 12.14 8.59
CA ASP A 99 -11.44 13.52 8.73
C ASP A 99 -10.90 14.07 7.41
N GLU A 100 -11.61 15.02 6.82
CA GLU A 100 -11.22 15.69 5.58
C GLU A 100 -9.85 16.39 5.69
N ALA A 101 -9.55 17.01 6.84
CA ALA A 101 -8.27 17.68 7.04
C ALA A 101 -7.11 16.68 7.05
N LEU A 102 -7.32 15.48 7.60
CA LEU A 102 -6.32 14.41 7.59
C LEU A 102 -6.15 13.87 6.17
N ARG A 103 -7.24 13.60 5.44
CA ARG A 103 -7.15 13.18 4.03
C ARG A 103 -6.35 14.17 3.20
N LYS A 104 -6.67 15.47 3.32
CA LYS A 104 -5.97 16.54 2.60
C LYS A 104 -4.47 16.59 2.93
N ALA A 105 -4.10 16.51 4.19
CA ALA A 105 -2.70 16.50 4.61
C ALA A 105 -1.95 15.28 4.08
N ALA A 106 -2.62 14.12 4.04
CA ALA A 106 -2.07 12.89 3.47
C ALA A 106 -1.89 12.99 1.95
N GLU A 107 -2.87 13.50 1.20
CA GLU A 107 -2.76 13.79 -0.25
C GLU A 107 -1.56 14.70 -0.57
N ASP A 108 -1.39 15.78 0.20
CA ASP A 108 -0.25 16.69 0.02
C ASP A 108 1.10 16.02 0.31
N CYS A 109 1.12 15.04 1.21
CA CYS A 109 2.29 14.21 1.47
C CYS A 109 2.55 13.24 0.30
N GLU A 110 1.54 12.57 -0.25
CA GLU A 110 1.67 11.66 -1.39
C GLU A 110 2.28 12.36 -2.62
N ILE A 111 1.85 13.59 -2.90
CA ILE A 111 2.45 14.40 -3.98
C ILE A 111 3.95 14.60 -3.74
N LYS A 112 4.38 14.94 -2.51
CA LYS A 112 5.80 15.09 -2.18
C LYS A 112 6.56 13.78 -2.29
N ILE A 113 5.95 12.67 -1.89
CA ILE A 113 6.52 11.33 -2.01
C ILE A 113 6.73 10.96 -3.47
N SER A 114 5.75 11.18 -4.34
CA SER A 114 5.85 10.95 -5.79
C SER A 114 6.99 11.76 -6.42
N GLN A 115 7.09 13.04 -6.07
CA GLN A 115 8.20 13.91 -6.52
C GLN A 115 9.55 13.39 -6.03
N PHE A 116 9.64 12.96 -4.78
CA PHE A 116 10.85 12.39 -4.21
C PHE A 116 11.24 11.08 -4.89
N GLN A 117 10.28 10.19 -5.17
CA GLN A 117 10.54 8.94 -5.90
C GLN A 117 11.08 9.23 -7.30
N THR A 118 10.53 10.22 -8.01
CA THR A 118 11.07 10.68 -9.29
C THR A 118 12.52 11.13 -9.16
N ASP A 119 12.86 11.94 -8.14
CA ASP A 119 14.23 12.38 -7.87
C ASP A 119 15.19 11.20 -7.61
N VAL A 120 14.73 10.16 -6.90
CA VAL A 120 15.51 8.94 -6.64
C VAL A 120 15.80 8.20 -7.93
N TYR A 121 14.76 7.91 -8.71
CA TYR A 121 14.88 7.13 -9.95
C TYR A 121 15.47 7.91 -11.13
N GLN A 122 15.67 9.21 -11.00
CA GLN A 122 16.47 10.02 -11.94
C GLN A 122 17.89 10.28 -11.43
N ASN A 123 18.34 9.68 -10.32
CA ASN A 123 19.68 9.85 -9.77
C ASN A 123 20.71 8.92 -10.46
N PRO A 124 21.64 9.47 -11.29
CA PRO A 124 22.58 8.66 -12.02
C PRO A 124 23.61 7.95 -11.14
N LYS A 125 23.90 8.47 -9.93
CA LYS A 125 24.82 7.82 -9.01
C LYS A 125 24.21 6.57 -8.40
N LEU A 126 22.95 6.62 -7.99
CA LEU A 126 22.23 5.46 -7.50
C LEU A 126 22.11 4.40 -8.60
N TYR A 127 21.71 4.80 -9.81
CA TYR A 127 21.65 3.90 -10.96
C TYR A 127 22.97 3.17 -11.21
N GLN A 128 24.08 3.93 -11.26
CA GLN A 128 25.41 3.34 -11.46
C GLN A 128 25.84 2.45 -10.29
N GLN A 129 25.46 2.78 -9.08
CA GLN A 129 25.75 1.96 -7.91
C GLN A 129 25.06 0.59 -8.00
N ILE A 130 23.77 0.56 -8.31
CA ILE A 130 23.02 -0.69 -8.52
C ILE A 130 23.57 -1.47 -9.73
N LYS A 131 23.91 -0.78 -10.82
CA LYS A 131 24.43 -1.42 -12.04
C LYS A 131 25.76 -2.15 -11.84
N LYS A 132 26.59 -1.70 -10.91
CA LYS A 132 27.90 -2.29 -10.60
C LYS A 132 27.81 -3.57 -9.74
N ILE A 133 26.67 -3.87 -9.13
CA ILE A 133 26.51 -5.04 -8.26
C ILE A 133 26.62 -6.29 -9.10
N LYS A 134 27.56 -7.19 -8.75
CA LYS A 134 27.71 -8.51 -9.38
C LYS A 134 26.80 -9.50 -8.65
N ILE A 135 26.02 -10.27 -9.39
CA ILE A 135 25.02 -11.18 -8.85
C ILE A 135 25.22 -12.56 -9.45
N ALA A 136 25.19 -13.57 -8.59
CA ALA A 136 25.21 -14.98 -8.96
C ALA A 136 23.85 -15.68 -8.71
N ASP A 137 23.11 -15.22 -7.70
CA ASP A 137 21.79 -15.76 -7.37
C ASP A 137 20.71 -15.23 -8.33
N PRO A 138 19.85 -16.08 -8.89
CA PRO A 138 18.83 -15.65 -9.87
C PRO A 138 17.71 -14.79 -9.28
N ILE A 139 17.38 -14.95 -7.99
CA ILE A 139 16.35 -14.12 -7.31
C ILE A 139 16.89 -12.70 -7.13
N GLU A 140 18.12 -12.58 -6.60
CA GLU A 140 18.80 -11.29 -6.47
C GLU A 140 19.01 -10.63 -7.84
N ALA A 141 19.31 -11.41 -8.89
CA ALA A 141 19.47 -10.90 -10.24
C ALA A 141 18.16 -10.28 -10.74
N LYS A 142 17.03 -10.95 -10.51
CA LYS A 142 15.71 -10.41 -10.88
C LYS A 142 15.37 -9.15 -10.07
N PHE A 143 15.60 -9.14 -8.77
CA PHE A 143 15.37 -7.96 -7.94
C PHE A 143 16.21 -6.75 -8.41
N ARG A 144 17.49 -6.97 -8.72
CA ARG A 144 18.34 -5.92 -9.30
C ARG A 144 17.80 -5.42 -10.64
N GLU A 145 17.36 -6.32 -11.52
CA GLU A 145 16.76 -5.98 -12.81
C GLU A 145 15.53 -5.07 -12.61
N ASP A 146 14.62 -5.42 -11.69
CA ASP A 146 13.43 -4.64 -11.40
C ASP A 146 13.76 -3.23 -10.89
N ILE A 147 14.79 -3.11 -10.04
CA ILE A 147 15.28 -1.81 -9.59
C ILE A 147 15.79 -0.99 -10.79
N LEU A 148 16.62 -1.59 -11.67
CA LEU A 148 17.18 -0.89 -12.84
C LEU A 148 16.09 -0.50 -13.83
N GLU A 149 15.09 -1.36 -14.05
CA GLU A 149 13.93 -1.04 -14.89
C GLU A 149 13.15 0.18 -14.36
N GLY A 150 13.03 0.32 -13.03
CA GLY A 150 12.45 1.53 -12.40
C GLY A 150 13.19 2.80 -12.80
N PHE A 151 14.53 2.79 -12.77
CA PHE A 151 15.34 3.92 -13.24
C PHE A 151 15.16 4.18 -14.74
N GLU A 152 15.09 3.14 -15.54
CA GLU A 152 14.96 3.27 -17.00
C GLU A 152 13.59 3.80 -17.41
N LYS A 153 12.52 3.32 -16.77
CA LYS A 153 11.15 3.83 -16.96
C LYS A 153 11.00 5.29 -16.52
N THR A 154 11.81 5.74 -15.56
CA THR A 154 11.82 7.13 -15.10
C THR A 154 12.77 8.02 -15.93
N GLY A 155 13.34 7.46 -16.99
CA GLY A 155 14.09 8.22 -17.99
C GLY A 155 15.53 8.52 -17.63
N ILE A 156 16.18 7.71 -16.78
CA ILE A 156 17.59 7.91 -16.37
C ILE A 156 18.57 7.99 -17.56
N GLN A 157 18.22 7.38 -18.69
CA GLN A 157 19.05 7.36 -19.91
C GLN A 157 18.81 8.56 -20.82
N LEU A 158 17.87 9.42 -20.50
CA LEU A 158 17.56 10.61 -21.29
C LEU A 158 18.60 11.73 -21.04
N SER A 159 18.68 12.69 -21.97
CA SER A 159 19.43 13.93 -21.74
C SER A 159 18.83 14.74 -20.58
N ALA A 160 19.63 15.59 -19.95
CA ALA A 160 19.20 16.38 -18.79
C ALA A 160 17.92 17.19 -19.06
N ASP A 161 17.81 17.83 -20.25
CA ASP A 161 16.61 18.58 -20.64
C ASP A 161 15.36 17.70 -20.73
N LYS A 162 15.50 16.49 -21.29
CA LYS A 162 14.40 15.52 -21.39
C LYS A 162 14.04 14.95 -20.03
N GLN A 163 15.01 14.71 -19.14
CA GLN A 163 14.74 14.31 -17.76
C GLN A 163 13.96 15.38 -17.01
N ALA A 164 14.39 16.64 -17.12
CA ALA A 164 13.68 17.77 -16.50
C ALA A 164 12.23 17.89 -17.04
N ARG A 165 12.04 17.72 -18.35
CA ARG A 165 10.69 17.72 -18.95
C ARG A 165 9.84 16.56 -18.45
N LEU A 166 10.41 15.35 -18.39
CA LEU A 166 9.71 14.16 -17.91
C LEU A 166 9.33 14.30 -16.42
N LYS A 167 10.25 14.83 -15.59
CA LYS A 167 9.96 15.15 -14.20
C LYS A 167 8.78 16.11 -14.06
N ALA A 168 8.76 17.19 -14.84
CA ALA A 168 7.65 18.14 -14.81
C ALA A 168 6.30 17.49 -15.19
N ILE A 169 6.32 16.51 -16.12
CA ILE A 169 5.13 15.73 -16.48
C ILE A 169 4.68 14.85 -15.30
N PHE A 170 5.60 14.14 -14.65
CA PHE A 170 5.26 13.31 -13.46
C PHE A 170 4.74 14.16 -12.30
N ASP A 171 5.34 15.33 -12.06
CA ASP A 171 4.89 16.25 -11.01
C ASP A 171 3.48 16.80 -11.29
N GLU A 172 3.11 17.01 -12.57
CA GLU A 172 1.77 17.41 -12.98
C GLU A 172 0.78 16.24 -12.88
N LEU A 173 1.18 15.05 -13.36
CA LEU A 173 0.35 13.83 -13.26
C LEU A 173 -0.01 13.50 -11.81
N ALA A 174 0.95 13.55 -10.89
CA ALA A 174 0.68 13.29 -9.47
C ALA A 174 -0.41 14.22 -8.89
N LYS A 175 -0.45 15.48 -9.32
CA LYS A 175 -1.49 16.43 -8.89
C LYS A 175 -2.84 16.11 -9.51
N ILE A 176 -2.85 15.82 -10.81
CA ILE A 176 -4.08 15.48 -11.55
C ILE A 176 -4.69 14.18 -11.01
N GLU A 177 -3.86 13.17 -10.73
CA GLU A 177 -4.30 11.89 -10.15
C GLU A 177 -4.96 12.10 -8.78
N GLN A 178 -4.38 12.92 -7.91
CA GLN A 178 -4.97 13.24 -6.62
C GLN A 178 -6.27 14.03 -6.75
N GLU A 179 -6.33 15.00 -7.68
CA GLU A 179 -7.54 15.76 -7.95
C GLU A 179 -8.66 14.86 -8.51
N TYR A 180 -8.32 13.99 -9.44
CA TYR A 180 -9.25 13.02 -10.00
C TYR A 180 -9.79 12.06 -8.93
N ALA A 181 -8.91 11.46 -8.13
CA ALA A 181 -9.29 10.54 -7.06
C ALA A 181 -10.23 11.22 -6.06
N ARG A 182 -9.92 12.47 -5.65
CA ARG A 182 -10.77 13.26 -4.77
C ARG A 182 -12.12 13.56 -5.40
N ASN A 183 -12.19 13.97 -6.65
CA ASN A 183 -13.44 14.27 -7.34
C ASN A 183 -14.35 13.04 -7.43
N VAL A 184 -13.77 11.85 -7.64
CA VAL A 184 -14.53 10.59 -7.65
C VAL A 184 -15.00 10.23 -6.23
N ARG A 185 -14.13 10.34 -5.23
CA ARG A 185 -14.43 9.98 -3.84
C ARG A 185 -15.49 10.89 -3.22
N ASP A 186 -15.32 12.20 -3.40
CA ASP A 186 -16.14 13.21 -2.73
C ASP A 186 -17.35 13.66 -3.59
N ASN A 187 -17.67 12.91 -4.65
CA ASN A 187 -18.83 13.21 -5.51
C ASN A 187 -20.13 13.21 -4.70
N PRO A 188 -20.82 14.37 -4.56
CA PRO A 188 -22.03 14.48 -3.75
C PRO A 188 -23.28 13.99 -4.47
N GLU A 189 -23.19 13.66 -5.76
CA GLU A 189 -24.32 13.29 -6.58
C GLU A 189 -25.05 12.06 -6.04
N LYS A 190 -26.38 12.11 -6.10
CA LYS A 190 -27.26 10.99 -5.75
C LYS A 190 -28.25 10.78 -6.86
N LEU A 191 -28.51 9.52 -7.17
CA LEU A 191 -29.62 9.16 -8.06
C LEU A 191 -30.88 8.87 -7.25
N GLU A 192 -32.01 9.25 -7.81
CA GLU A 192 -33.32 8.97 -7.24
C GLU A 192 -33.90 7.69 -7.85
N PHE A 193 -34.39 6.80 -6.99
CA PHE A 193 -35.09 5.58 -7.39
C PHE A 193 -36.43 5.49 -6.66
N SER A 194 -37.48 5.14 -7.41
CA SER A 194 -38.78 4.85 -6.82
C SER A 194 -38.78 3.54 -6.04
N PRO A 195 -39.75 3.31 -5.12
CA PRO A 195 -39.90 2.03 -4.44
C PRO A 195 -39.98 0.82 -5.37
N ASP A 196 -40.62 0.98 -6.56
CA ASP A 196 -40.75 -0.08 -7.53
C ASP A 196 -39.43 -0.46 -8.22
N GLU A 197 -38.53 0.50 -8.38
CA GLU A 197 -37.20 0.26 -8.93
C GLU A 197 -36.24 -0.46 -7.97
N LEU A 198 -36.60 -0.54 -6.67
CA LEU A 198 -35.84 -1.25 -5.64
C LEU A 198 -36.32 -2.70 -5.44
N LYS A 199 -37.30 -3.18 -6.20
CA LYS A 199 -37.73 -4.59 -6.11
C LYS A 199 -36.54 -5.51 -6.41
N GLY A 200 -36.48 -6.62 -5.69
CA GLY A 200 -35.37 -7.58 -5.72
C GLY A 200 -34.27 -7.31 -4.69
N LEU A 201 -34.18 -6.08 -4.16
CA LEU A 201 -33.18 -5.75 -3.12
C LEU A 201 -33.60 -6.26 -1.73
N PRO A 202 -32.64 -6.68 -0.89
CA PRO A 202 -32.91 -7.04 0.48
C PRO A 202 -33.51 -5.88 1.30
N GLN A 203 -34.47 -6.17 2.18
CA GLN A 203 -35.11 -5.14 3.01
C GLN A 203 -34.08 -4.40 3.88
N SER A 204 -33.09 -5.10 4.44
CA SER A 204 -32.00 -4.48 5.22
C SER A 204 -31.17 -3.46 4.45
N TYR A 205 -31.02 -3.65 3.14
CA TYR A 205 -30.37 -2.67 2.27
C TYR A 205 -31.28 -1.45 2.09
N ILE A 206 -32.57 -1.67 1.79
CA ILE A 206 -33.54 -0.58 1.56
C ILE A 206 -33.72 0.28 2.81
N ASP A 207 -33.74 -0.35 4.00
CA ASP A 207 -33.92 0.34 5.29
C ASP A 207 -32.75 1.29 5.62
N GLY A 208 -31.57 1.05 5.05
CA GLY A 208 -30.39 1.91 5.19
C GLY A 208 -30.40 3.15 4.28
N LEU A 209 -31.28 3.19 3.26
CA LEU A 209 -31.29 4.26 2.28
C LEU A 209 -32.05 5.50 2.77
N LYS A 210 -31.53 6.67 2.42
CA LYS A 210 -32.23 7.96 2.66
C LYS A 210 -33.30 8.17 1.59
N LYS A 211 -34.38 8.84 1.98
CA LYS A 211 -35.45 9.27 1.06
C LYS A 211 -35.45 10.79 0.90
N ASN A 212 -35.86 11.23 -0.27
CA ASN A 212 -36.20 12.62 -0.49
C ASN A 212 -37.67 12.93 -0.10
N ASP A 213 -38.08 14.18 -0.21
CA ASP A 213 -39.44 14.65 0.15
C ASP A 213 -40.55 14.04 -0.74
N LYS A 214 -40.20 13.47 -1.90
CA LYS A 214 -41.11 12.78 -2.82
C LYS A 214 -41.28 11.30 -2.49
N GLY A 215 -40.55 10.79 -1.49
CA GLY A 215 -40.58 9.38 -1.12
C GLY A 215 -39.65 8.48 -1.94
N ASN A 216 -38.86 9.03 -2.87
CA ASN A 216 -37.86 8.30 -3.63
C ASN A 216 -36.61 8.09 -2.79
N TYR A 217 -35.94 6.97 -3.02
CA TYR A 217 -34.70 6.62 -2.36
C TYR A 217 -33.49 7.26 -3.08
N LEU A 218 -32.51 7.71 -2.27
CA LEU A 218 -31.31 8.37 -2.76
C LEU A 218 -30.14 7.41 -2.66
N LEU A 219 -29.55 7.01 -3.79
CA LEU A 219 -28.37 6.16 -3.85
C LEU A 219 -27.17 6.95 -4.36
N GLY A 220 -26.03 6.79 -3.67
CA GLY A 220 -24.75 7.37 -4.06
C GLY A 220 -24.00 6.50 -5.04
N PHE A 221 -22.70 6.81 -5.21
CA PHE A 221 -21.82 6.07 -6.08
C PHE A 221 -20.78 5.23 -5.33
N GLU A 222 -21.02 5.01 -4.02
CA GLU A 222 -20.20 4.10 -3.24
C GLU A 222 -20.48 2.64 -3.61
N TYR A 223 -19.46 1.78 -3.53
CA TYR A 223 -19.64 0.36 -3.84
C TYR A 223 -20.69 -0.35 -2.97
N PRO A 224 -20.85 -0.04 -1.68
CA PRO A 224 -21.94 -0.58 -0.86
C PRO A 224 -23.35 -0.22 -1.37
N ASP A 225 -23.52 0.94 -2.00
CA ASP A 225 -24.79 1.33 -2.64
C ASP A 225 -24.94 0.69 -4.02
N TYR A 226 -23.91 0.79 -4.83
CA TYR A 226 -23.94 0.42 -6.24
C TYR A 226 -24.02 -1.10 -6.46
N ARG A 227 -23.14 -1.88 -5.82
CA ARG A 227 -22.97 -3.28 -6.12
C ARG A 227 -24.22 -4.14 -5.81
N PRO A 228 -24.86 -4.03 -4.63
CA PRO A 228 -26.07 -4.79 -4.36
C PRO A 228 -27.22 -4.42 -5.31
N PHE A 229 -27.33 -3.15 -5.69
CA PHE A 229 -28.34 -2.70 -6.66
C PHE A 229 -28.14 -3.36 -8.03
N MET A 230 -26.91 -3.37 -8.53
CA MET A 230 -26.59 -3.98 -9.82
C MET A 230 -26.78 -5.50 -9.85
N GLU A 231 -26.54 -6.16 -8.72
CA GLU A 231 -26.65 -7.63 -8.62
C GLU A 231 -28.08 -8.10 -8.39
N LEU A 232 -28.90 -7.33 -7.68
CA LEU A 232 -30.17 -7.83 -7.11
C LEU A 232 -31.43 -7.09 -7.55
N ALA A 233 -31.34 -5.84 -8.05
CA ALA A 233 -32.53 -5.12 -8.48
C ALA A 233 -33.18 -5.78 -9.71
N ASP A 234 -34.50 -5.99 -9.68
CA ASP A 234 -35.24 -6.63 -10.77
C ASP A 234 -35.35 -5.75 -12.03
N ASN A 235 -35.26 -4.42 -11.85
CA ASN A 235 -35.50 -3.45 -12.92
C ASN A 235 -34.26 -3.19 -13.78
N ASP A 236 -34.23 -3.71 -15.00
CA ASP A 236 -33.10 -3.56 -15.93
C ASP A 236 -32.82 -2.11 -16.35
N ASP A 237 -33.86 -1.31 -16.55
CA ASP A 237 -33.70 0.09 -16.96
C ASP A 237 -33.11 0.92 -15.79
N ALA A 238 -33.53 0.63 -14.58
CA ALA A 238 -32.94 1.24 -13.38
C ALA A 238 -31.45 0.86 -13.22
N ARG A 239 -31.07 -0.43 -13.37
CA ARG A 239 -29.69 -0.87 -13.37
C ARG A 239 -28.88 -0.17 -14.47
N LYS A 240 -29.38 -0.13 -15.69
CA LYS A 240 -28.73 0.56 -16.82
C LYS A 240 -28.49 2.05 -16.51
N ARG A 241 -29.49 2.73 -15.99
CA ARG A 241 -29.39 4.14 -15.62
C ARG A 241 -28.32 4.35 -14.55
N TYR A 242 -28.30 3.49 -13.53
CA TYR A 242 -27.30 3.56 -12.46
C TYR A 242 -25.89 3.28 -12.98
N GLN A 243 -25.72 2.25 -13.82
CA GLN A 243 -24.43 1.95 -14.45
C GLN A 243 -23.88 3.14 -15.24
N ILE A 244 -24.73 3.79 -16.06
CA ILE A 244 -24.31 4.95 -16.86
C ILE A 244 -23.84 6.09 -15.96
N ALA A 245 -24.60 6.40 -14.91
CA ALA A 245 -24.26 7.46 -13.98
C ALA A 245 -22.98 7.12 -13.20
N PHE A 246 -22.85 5.89 -12.71
CA PHE A 246 -21.65 5.41 -12.00
C PHE A 246 -20.38 5.54 -12.84
N THR A 247 -20.44 5.28 -14.13
CA THR A 247 -19.28 5.38 -15.04
C THR A 247 -18.94 6.80 -15.46
N ARG A 248 -19.81 7.77 -15.18
CA ARG A 248 -19.64 9.19 -15.56
C ARG A 248 -19.32 10.11 -14.39
N ARG A 249 -19.27 9.55 -13.18
CA ARG A 249 -18.98 10.31 -11.95
C ARG A 249 -17.59 10.92 -11.97
#